data_b27c5143adb19d621323864fff11abb8
#
_entry.id   b27c5143adb19d621323864fff11abb8
#
_cell.length_a   1.000
_cell.length_b   1.000
_cell.length_c   1.000
_cell.angle_alpha   90.00
_cell.angle_beta   90.00
_cell.angle_gamma   90.00
#
_symmetry.space_group_name_H-M   'P 1'
#
loop_
_entity.id
_entity.type
_entity.pdbx_description
1 polymer ?
#
loop_
_entity_poly.entity_id
_entity_poly.type
_entity_poly.pdbx_seq_one_letter_code
_entity_poly.pdbx_strand_id
1 'polypeptide(L)'
;MRFRIPIFITAILATGLAIAQEFRVAALSGGAFTVADDSDLAYSHPGPNLDATQVELFANGRQEFHQRWVVIPSVGGKWGRGPTSNANLCTDCHANNGRGHTPDSPLEPLLSMVVRLSLPGEGEHGGPRPHPNYGDQLQTEGELGKVPPEGSAFIAWRDHEEKLGDGTTVLLRAPQLIIGNLNFGALGPDILMSPRIAPPVFGSGLLDAVGESEVLDLARRQKELGFNGRPNIVWDAEKQAPAMGRFGWKASQPTLKQQDASAFLNDMGVTTRMFMNDNCPAIQVACAKRPLGMIPEQQDRPFGELLFYTRALAVPARRNLDDATVQRGEKLFASAQCNVCHAPEMKTGDYPAFPALGGQVIHAYTDLLLHDMGDGLADGRPDFLAGPRDWRTPPLWGLGLSKKVNGNASLLHDGRARSPTEAILWHGGEAERAREAFRAMTATDRDALLAFLDSL
;
A
#
# COMPACT_ATOMS: atom_id res chain seq x y z
N MET A 1 70.00 -11.14 1.59
CA MET A 1 68.83 -11.01 2.50
C MET A 1 67.64 -10.56 1.68
N ARG A 2 66.72 -11.47 1.38
CA ARG A 2 65.47 -11.14 0.67
C ARG A 2 64.38 -10.97 1.72
N PHE A 3 63.88 -9.75 1.89
CA PHE A 3 62.76 -9.44 2.76
C PHE A 3 61.45 -10.00 2.11
N ARG A 4 60.81 -10.92 2.79
CA ARG A 4 59.43 -11.34 2.49
C ARG A 4 58.51 -10.35 3.17
N ILE A 5 57.81 -9.54 2.39
CA ILE A 5 56.71 -8.64 2.83
C ILE A 5 55.48 -9.56 3.09
N PRO A 6 54.81 -9.49 4.25
CA PRO A 6 53.76 -10.44 4.60
C PRO A 6 52.46 -10.19 3.84
N ILE A 7 51.89 -11.24 3.30
CA ILE A 7 50.61 -11.36 2.58
C ILE A 7 49.38 -10.93 3.43
N PHE A 8 49.58 -10.54 4.70
CA PHE A 8 48.48 -10.20 5.62
C PHE A 8 47.76 -8.86 5.34
N ILE A 9 48.40 -7.90 4.69
CA ILE A 9 47.83 -6.55 4.45
C ILE A 9 46.80 -6.58 3.32
N THR A 10 46.96 -7.48 2.35
CA THR A 10 46.04 -7.58 1.19
C THR A 10 44.69 -8.22 1.53
N ALA A 11 44.66 -9.15 2.49
CA ALA A 11 43.43 -9.83 2.93
C ALA A 11 42.52 -8.91 3.76
N ILE A 12 43.07 -8.05 4.60
CA ILE A 12 42.30 -7.10 5.44
C ILE A 12 41.68 -5.98 4.57
N LEU A 13 42.38 -5.50 3.54
CA LEU A 13 41.85 -4.52 2.60
C LEU A 13 40.72 -5.10 1.72
N ALA A 14 40.81 -6.36 1.29
CA ALA A 14 39.80 -7.01 0.48
C ALA A 14 38.51 -7.30 1.29
N THR A 15 38.63 -7.72 2.55
CA THR A 15 37.47 -7.90 3.44
C THR A 15 36.82 -6.58 3.82
N GLY A 16 37.58 -5.53 4.08
CA GLY A 16 37.05 -4.19 4.35
C GLY A 16 36.29 -3.57 3.16
N LEU A 17 36.79 -3.76 1.94
CA LEU A 17 36.12 -3.34 0.70
C LEU A 17 34.84 -4.13 0.42
N ALA A 18 34.83 -5.45 0.66
CA ALA A 18 33.64 -6.30 0.48
C ALA A 18 32.53 -5.91 1.47
N ILE A 19 32.87 -5.72 2.74
CA ILE A 19 31.93 -5.28 3.78
C ILE A 19 31.37 -3.87 3.44
N ALA A 20 32.20 -2.92 3.03
CA ALA A 20 31.76 -1.58 2.63
C ALA A 20 30.86 -1.62 1.38
N GLN A 21 31.07 -2.55 0.48
CA GLN A 21 30.24 -2.74 -0.71
C GLN A 21 28.89 -3.38 -0.35
N GLU A 22 28.83 -4.37 0.54
CA GLU A 22 27.57 -4.95 1.07
C GLU A 22 26.73 -3.91 1.80
N PHE A 23 27.33 -3.08 2.65
CA PHE A 23 26.63 -1.98 3.33
C PHE A 23 26.07 -0.95 2.36
N ARG A 24 26.78 -0.62 1.29
CA ARG A 24 26.29 0.29 0.24
C ARG A 24 25.10 -0.30 -0.49
N VAL A 25 25.11 -1.58 -0.81
CA VAL A 25 23.99 -2.27 -1.48
C VAL A 25 22.78 -2.36 -0.56
N ALA A 26 22.96 -2.73 0.71
CA ALA A 26 21.88 -2.81 1.70
C ALA A 26 21.19 -1.46 1.98
N ALA A 27 21.87 -0.32 1.75
CA ALA A 27 21.28 1.01 1.84
C ALA A 27 20.33 1.32 0.67
N LEU A 28 20.49 0.63 -0.47
CA LEU A 28 19.74 0.89 -1.69
C LEU A 28 18.38 0.16 -1.68
N SER A 29 17.45 0.61 -0.84
CA SER A 29 16.13 -0.03 -0.68
C SER A 29 15.39 -0.23 -2.01
N GLY A 30 15.49 0.72 -2.95
CA GLY A 30 14.91 0.66 -4.29
C GLY A 30 15.94 0.39 -5.40
N GLY A 31 17.12 -0.22 -5.11
CA GLY A 31 18.17 -0.38 -6.08
C GLY A 31 18.62 0.99 -6.64
N ALA A 32 18.73 1.13 -7.96
CA ALA A 32 19.08 2.39 -8.62
C ALA A 32 18.02 3.50 -8.48
N PHE A 33 16.82 3.18 -7.99
CA PHE A 33 15.74 4.13 -7.67
C PHE A 33 15.73 4.57 -6.19
N THR A 34 16.86 4.46 -5.51
CA THR A 34 17.00 4.90 -4.12
C THR A 34 17.49 6.34 -4.04
N VAL A 35 16.87 7.13 -3.13
CA VAL A 35 17.29 8.49 -2.80
C VAL A 35 17.59 8.60 -1.32
N ALA A 36 18.75 9.18 -0.99
CA ALA A 36 19.16 9.44 0.39
C ALA A 36 18.53 10.77 0.87
N ASP A 37 17.29 10.70 1.31
CA ASP A 37 16.58 11.81 1.96
C ASP A 37 15.76 11.26 3.13
N ASP A 38 15.90 11.89 4.30
CA ASP A 38 15.16 11.57 5.51
C ASP A 38 14.26 12.73 5.97
N SER A 39 14.00 13.71 5.09
CA SER A 39 13.10 14.83 5.35
C SER A 39 11.62 14.43 5.19
N ASP A 40 10.71 15.39 5.35
CA ASP A 40 9.29 15.25 5.06
C ASP A 40 8.98 15.10 3.56
N LEU A 41 9.97 15.30 2.68
CA LEU A 41 9.89 15.10 1.24
C LEU A 41 10.42 13.73 0.78
N ALA A 42 10.87 12.87 1.68
CA ALA A 42 11.54 11.61 1.37
C ALA A 42 10.78 10.69 0.38
N TYR A 43 9.45 10.78 0.31
CA TYR A 43 8.62 9.98 -0.60
C TYR A 43 8.25 10.70 -1.90
N SER A 44 8.77 11.91 -2.15
CA SER A 44 8.33 12.78 -3.25
C SER A 44 9.39 12.98 -4.33
N HIS A 45 10.52 12.28 -4.24
CA HIS A 45 11.60 12.40 -5.20
C HIS A 45 11.38 11.53 -6.45
N PRO A 46 11.81 12.03 -7.64
CA PRO A 46 11.96 11.17 -8.80
C PRO A 46 13.13 10.20 -8.64
N GLY A 47 13.10 9.07 -9.33
CA GLY A 47 14.25 8.20 -9.46
C GLY A 47 15.48 8.98 -9.95
N PRO A 48 16.68 8.77 -9.35
CA PRO A 48 17.87 9.58 -9.65
C PRO A 48 18.49 9.33 -11.03
N ASN A 49 18.06 8.28 -11.72
CA ASN A 49 18.52 7.87 -13.05
C ASN A 49 17.57 8.27 -14.19
N LEU A 50 16.63 9.21 -13.97
CA LEU A 50 15.78 9.75 -15.01
C LEU A 50 16.55 10.71 -15.92
N ASP A 51 16.29 10.63 -17.24
CA ASP A 51 16.74 11.63 -18.20
C ASP A 51 15.89 12.92 -18.15
N ALA A 52 16.30 13.95 -18.89
CA ALA A 52 15.63 15.25 -18.87
C ALA A 52 14.14 15.18 -19.32
N THR A 53 13.82 14.34 -20.31
CA THR A 53 12.44 14.14 -20.77
C THR A 53 11.61 13.43 -19.71
N GLN A 54 12.17 12.45 -19.06
CA GLN A 54 11.55 11.71 -17.98
C GLN A 54 11.32 12.58 -16.73
N VAL A 55 12.23 13.50 -16.42
CA VAL A 55 12.05 14.50 -15.35
C VAL A 55 10.88 15.43 -15.67
N GLU A 56 10.73 15.86 -16.94
CA GLU A 56 9.57 16.66 -17.37
C GLU A 56 8.26 15.86 -17.25
N LEU A 57 8.22 14.59 -17.68
CA LEU A 57 7.06 13.71 -17.52
C LEU A 57 6.70 13.52 -16.05
N PHE A 58 7.71 13.35 -15.18
CA PHE A 58 7.50 13.26 -13.73
C PHE A 58 6.85 14.53 -13.17
N ALA A 59 7.34 15.70 -13.58
CA ALA A 59 6.79 16.99 -13.13
C ALA A 59 5.33 17.18 -13.59
N ASN A 60 5.01 16.81 -14.83
CA ASN A 60 3.64 16.87 -15.38
C ASN A 60 2.72 15.89 -14.63
N GLY A 61 3.17 14.65 -14.42
CA GLY A 61 2.42 13.64 -13.67
C GLY A 61 2.19 14.04 -12.20
N ARG A 62 3.17 14.73 -11.58
CA ARG A 62 2.98 15.33 -10.26
C ARG A 62 1.88 16.38 -10.27
N GLN A 63 1.78 17.20 -11.30
CA GLN A 63 0.69 18.16 -11.41
C GLN A 63 -0.67 17.47 -11.50
N GLU A 64 -0.79 16.38 -12.29
CA GLU A 64 -2.02 15.58 -12.37
C GLU A 64 -2.35 14.91 -11.03
N PHE A 65 -1.37 14.42 -10.26
CA PHE A 65 -1.57 13.84 -8.94
C PHE A 65 -2.08 14.86 -7.91
N HIS A 66 -1.70 16.12 -8.04
CA HIS A 66 -2.17 17.25 -7.22
C HIS A 66 -3.36 18.00 -7.85
N GLN A 67 -3.85 17.54 -9.01
CA GLN A 67 -4.94 18.19 -9.72
C GLN A 67 -6.26 18.01 -8.97
N ARG A 68 -6.88 19.13 -8.56
CA ARG A 68 -8.23 19.11 -7.99
C ARG A 68 -9.26 18.88 -9.08
N TRP A 69 -10.10 17.87 -8.89
CA TRP A 69 -11.24 17.57 -9.73
C TRP A 69 -12.51 18.14 -9.15
N VAL A 70 -13.38 18.66 -10.01
CA VAL A 70 -14.65 19.28 -9.62
C VAL A 70 -15.77 18.81 -10.53
N VAL A 71 -17.01 18.86 -10.01
CA VAL A 71 -18.22 18.57 -10.81
C VAL A 71 -18.49 19.66 -11.83
N ILE A 72 -19.22 19.35 -12.90
CA ILE A 72 -19.60 20.29 -13.96
C ILE A 72 -20.97 20.91 -13.64
N PRO A 73 -21.13 22.25 -13.81
CA PRO A 73 -20.11 23.28 -13.97
C PRO A 73 -19.64 23.80 -12.62
N SER A 74 -18.34 23.87 -12.42
CA SER A 74 -17.72 24.44 -11.22
C SER A 74 -16.44 25.18 -11.57
N VAL A 75 -15.96 26.03 -10.67
CA VAL A 75 -14.68 26.73 -10.78
C VAL A 75 -13.64 26.18 -9.80
N GLY A 76 -12.38 26.43 -10.06
CA GLY A 76 -11.29 26.11 -9.14
C GLY A 76 -10.74 24.68 -9.25
N GLY A 77 -10.96 23.97 -10.37
CA GLY A 77 -10.42 22.66 -10.64
C GLY A 77 -10.67 22.16 -12.06
N LYS A 78 -10.18 20.95 -12.35
CA LYS A 78 -10.41 20.23 -13.60
C LYS A 78 -11.82 19.60 -13.56
N TRP A 79 -12.60 19.79 -14.59
CA TRP A 79 -13.94 19.24 -14.69
C TRP A 79 -13.91 17.73 -14.92
N GLY A 80 -14.85 17.02 -14.33
CA GLY A 80 -15.06 15.60 -14.55
C GLY A 80 -15.11 14.77 -13.28
N ARG A 81 -15.01 15.37 -12.06
CA ARG A 81 -15.31 14.60 -10.83
C ARG A 81 -16.73 14.05 -10.92
N GLY A 82 -16.89 12.81 -10.52
CA GLY A 82 -18.19 12.18 -10.42
C GLY A 82 -19.11 12.88 -9.42
N PRO A 83 -20.41 12.74 -9.56
CA PRO A 83 -21.38 13.37 -8.66
C PRO A 83 -21.33 12.77 -7.25
N THR A 84 -20.88 11.53 -7.11
CA THR A 84 -20.55 10.88 -5.84
C THR A 84 -19.08 10.46 -5.84
N SER A 85 -18.40 10.60 -4.71
CA SER A 85 -16.97 10.35 -4.58
C SER A 85 -16.55 10.25 -3.11
N ASN A 86 -15.27 9.93 -2.86
CA ASN A 86 -14.64 9.98 -1.54
C ASN A 86 -13.56 11.07 -1.46
N ALA A 87 -13.03 11.53 -2.60
CA ALA A 87 -11.94 12.49 -2.67
C ALA A 87 -12.07 13.43 -3.88
N ASN A 88 -11.30 14.52 -3.86
CA ASN A 88 -11.23 15.49 -4.95
C ASN A 88 -9.88 15.50 -5.68
N LEU A 89 -8.84 14.96 -5.04
CA LEU A 89 -7.49 14.82 -5.57
C LEU A 89 -6.78 13.66 -4.86
N CYS A 90 -5.72 13.13 -5.48
CA CYS A 90 -5.01 11.98 -4.93
C CYS A 90 -4.37 12.27 -3.57
N THR A 91 -3.91 13.51 -3.36
CA THR A 91 -3.26 13.93 -2.11
C THR A 91 -4.21 14.11 -0.93
N ASP A 92 -5.55 14.07 -1.13
CA ASP A 92 -6.51 14.00 -0.02
C ASP A 92 -6.29 12.72 0.80
N CYS A 93 -5.94 11.62 0.10
CA CYS A 93 -5.68 10.32 0.72
C CYS A 93 -4.18 10.01 0.85
N HIS A 94 -3.34 10.47 -0.09
CA HIS A 94 -1.91 10.17 -0.20
C HIS A 94 -1.05 11.42 0.00
N ALA A 95 -1.22 12.10 1.15
CA ALA A 95 -0.41 13.27 1.48
C ALA A 95 1.09 12.95 1.38
N ASN A 96 1.85 13.80 0.67
CA ASN A 96 3.28 13.63 0.41
C ASN A 96 3.65 12.24 -0.16
N ASN A 97 2.77 11.62 -0.98
CA ASN A 97 2.91 10.25 -1.51
C ASN A 97 2.98 9.14 -0.46
N GLY A 98 2.67 9.47 0.75
CA GLY A 98 2.70 8.55 1.87
C GLY A 98 1.35 7.86 2.11
N ARG A 99 1.22 7.34 3.31
CA ARG A 99 0.05 6.63 3.80
C ARG A 99 -1.02 7.61 4.29
N GLY A 100 -2.28 7.24 4.17
CA GLY A 100 -3.38 7.93 4.83
C GLY A 100 -3.29 7.88 6.36
N HIS A 101 -4.17 8.60 7.03
CA HIS A 101 -4.31 8.58 8.47
C HIS A 101 -5.74 8.22 8.89
N THR A 102 -5.86 7.69 10.10
CA THR A 102 -7.17 7.43 10.74
C THR A 102 -7.67 8.70 11.42
N PRO A 103 -9.01 8.88 11.52
CA PRO A 103 -9.58 9.95 12.34
C PRO A 103 -9.14 9.84 13.80
N ASP A 104 -8.91 10.97 14.43
CA ASP A 104 -8.60 11.06 15.86
C ASP A 104 -9.86 10.98 16.74
N SER A 105 -11.02 11.31 16.18
CA SER A 105 -12.33 11.31 16.82
C SER A 105 -13.35 10.47 16.04
N PRO A 106 -14.26 9.75 16.74
CA PRO A 106 -15.34 9.02 16.06
C PRO A 106 -16.39 9.93 15.40
N LEU A 107 -16.27 11.25 15.54
CA LEU A 107 -17.11 12.25 14.88
C LEU A 107 -16.48 12.79 13.59
N GLU A 108 -15.24 12.48 13.32
CA GLU A 108 -14.55 12.90 12.11
C GLU A 108 -14.85 11.95 10.95
N PRO A 109 -15.15 12.48 9.75
CA PRO A 109 -15.36 11.66 8.57
C PRO A 109 -14.06 10.96 8.14
N LEU A 110 -14.21 9.87 7.40
CA LEU A 110 -13.08 9.14 6.81
C LEU A 110 -12.54 9.92 5.59
N LEU A 111 -11.47 10.70 5.77
CA LEU A 111 -10.89 11.53 4.69
C LEU A 111 -9.89 10.78 3.83
N SER A 112 -9.07 9.90 4.42
CA SER A 112 -8.07 9.11 3.70
C SER A 112 -8.26 7.60 3.90
N MET A 113 -9.50 7.23 4.06
CA MET A 113 -9.98 5.86 4.16
C MET A 113 -11.25 5.69 3.33
N VAL A 114 -11.41 4.51 2.75
CA VAL A 114 -12.62 4.12 2.04
C VAL A 114 -13.27 2.92 2.72
N VAL A 115 -14.58 2.75 2.53
CA VAL A 115 -15.31 1.56 2.97
C VAL A 115 -15.67 0.74 1.73
N ARG A 116 -14.97 -0.38 1.54
CA ARG A 116 -15.32 -1.34 0.49
C ARG A 116 -16.55 -2.13 0.90
N LEU A 117 -17.43 -2.32 -0.08
CA LEU A 117 -18.70 -3.03 0.10
C LEU A 117 -18.74 -4.28 -0.80
N SER A 118 -19.40 -5.32 -0.37
CA SER A 118 -19.83 -6.43 -1.23
C SER A 118 -20.94 -7.23 -0.58
N LEU A 119 -21.67 -7.98 -1.40
CA LEU A 119 -22.57 -9.03 -0.93
C LEU A 119 -21.83 -10.38 -0.96
N PRO A 120 -22.31 -11.40 -0.21
CA PRO A 120 -21.82 -12.76 -0.33
C PRO A 120 -21.92 -13.31 -1.76
N GLY A 121 -20.96 -14.17 -2.12
CA GLY A 121 -20.86 -14.76 -3.47
C GLY A 121 -19.93 -13.96 -4.37
N GLU A 122 -19.72 -14.49 -5.58
CA GLU A 122 -18.83 -13.92 -6.59
C GLU A 122 -19.59 -12.94 -7.49
N GLY A 123 -18.93 -11.86 -7.85
CA GLY A 123 -19.32 -10.91 -8.86
C GLY A 123 -18.71 -11.24 -10.22
N GLU A 124 -18.63 -10.25 -11.09
CA GLU A 124 -18.06 -10.38 -12.42
C GLU A 124 -16.58 -10.81 -12.35
N HIS A 125 -16.19 -11.74 -13.20
CA HIS A 125 -14.82 -12.29 -13.29
C HIS A 125 -14.27 -12.88 -11.97
N GLY A 126 -15.15 -13.36 -11.07
CA GLY A 126 -14.73 -13.89 -9.76
C GLY A 126 -14.35 -12.82 -8.73
N GLY A 127 -14.58 -11.56 -9.03
CA GLY A 127 -14.37 -10.44 -8.11
C GLY A 127 -15.47 -10.34 -7.04
N PRO A 128 -15.37 -9.35 -6.12
CA PRO A 128 -16.41 -9.09 -5.14
C PRO A 128 -17.74 -8.77 -5.80
N ARG A 129 -18.84 -9.30 -5.27
CA ARG A 129 -20.18 -9.00 -5.75
C ARG A 129 -20.61 -7.62 -5.25
N PRO A 130 -20.81 -6.61 -6.12
CA PRO A 130 -21.15 -5.26 -5.67
C PRO A 130 -22.56 -5.21 -5.07
N HIS A 131 -22.79 -4.27 -4.16
CA HIS A 131 -24.12 -3.98 -3.64
C HIS A 131 -24.95 -3.26 -4.72
N PRO A 132 -26.24 -3.67 -4.99
CA PRO A 132 -27.01 -3.14 -6.11
C PRO A 132 -27.31 -1.64 -6.02
N ASN A 133 -27.31 -1.06 -4.81
CA ASN A 133 -27.63 0.34 -4.60
C ASN A 133 -26.39 1.22 -4.34
N TYR A 134 -25.23 0.62 -3.98
CA TYR A 134 -24.04 1.33 -3.49
C TYR A 134 -22.75 0.90 -4.19
N GLY A 135 -22.79 -0.04 -5.13
CA GLY A 135 -21.60 -0.53 -5.79
C GLY A 135 -20.67 -1.32 -4.85
N ASP A 136 -19.37 -1.20 -5.08
CA ASP A 136 -18.31 -1.90 -4.33
C ASP A 136 -17.56 -1.01 -3.33
N GLN A 137 -17.93 0.29 -3.24
CA GLN A 137 -17.36 1.28 -2.32
C GLN A 137 -18.41 2.33 -1.95
N LEU A 138 -18.57 2.59 -0.65
CA LEU A 138 -19.47 3.64 -0.18
C LEU A 138 -18.93 5.03 -0.52
N GLN A 139 -19.70 5.84 -1.27
CA GLN A 139 -19.35 7.19 -1.63
C GLN A 139 -19.88 8.18 -0.59
N THR A 140 -18.96 8.85 0.11
CA THR A 140 -19.30 9.72 1.25
C THR A 140 -19.47 11.19 0.89
N GLU A 141 -19.11 11.55 -0.34
CA GLU A 141 -19.34 12.90 -0.88
C GLU A 141 -20.37 12.88 -2.03
N GLY A 142 -21.10 13.97 -2.18
CA GLY A 142 -22.06 14.19 -3.24
C GLY A 142 -21.94 15.58 -3.85
N GLU A 143 -22.84 15.93 -4.79
CA GLU A 143 -22.97 17.26 -5.33
C GLU A 143 -24.07 18.02 -4.59
N LEU A 144 -23.68 19.07 -3.85
CA LEU A 144 -24.59 19.83 -2.98
C LEU A 144 -25.86 20.28 -3.72
N GLY A 145 -27.03 19.92 -3.19
CA GLY A 145 -28.34 20.28 -3.71
C GLY A 145 -28.77 19.55 -4.99
N LYS A 146 -27.95 18.62 -5.53
CA LYS A 146 -28.26 17.87 -6.76
C LYS A 146 -28.19 16.37 -6.59
N VAL A 147 -27.06 15.86 -6.10
CA VAL A 147 -26.84 14.43 -5.87
C VAL A 147 -26.40 14.24 -4.42
N PRO A 148 -27.18 13.55 -3.59
CA PRO A 148 -26.77 13.29 -2.22
C PRO A 148 -25.57 12.33 -2.18
N PRO A 149 -24.72 12.39 -1.14
CA PRO A 149 -23.77 11.31 -0.89
C PRO A 149 -24.53 9.99 -0.69
N GLU A 150 -23.88 8.87 -0.87
CA GLU A 150 -24.52 7.57 -0.64
C GLU A 150 -24.81 7.34 0.85
N GLY A 151 -23.93 7.82 1.70
CA GLY A 151 -24.05 7.74 3.15
C GLY A 151 -22.88 8.44 3.83
N SER A 152 -22.77 8.21 5.14
CA SER A 152 -21.62 8.66 5.95
C SER A 152 -20.97 7.46 6.62
N ALA A 153 -19.64 7.53 6.81
CA ALA A 153 -18.87 6.51 7.48
C ALA A 153 -17.95 7.12 8.52
N PHE A 154 -17.89 6.49 9.70
CA PHE A 154 -17.06 6.88 10.84
C PHE A 154 -16.42 5.65 11.46
N ILE A 155 -15.36 5.81 12.23
CA ILE A 155 -14.73 4.75 13.01
C ILE A 155 -14.67 5.17 14.46
N ALA A 156 -15.23 4.35 15.33
CA ALA A 156 -14.94 4.35 16.76
C ALA A 156 -13.89 3.28 17.07
N TRP A 157 -13.13 3.49 18.11
CA TRP A 157 -12.08 2.56 18.51
C TRP A 157 -12.48 1.88 19.83
N ARG A 158 -12.30 0.56 19.87
CA ARG A 158 -12.47 -0.23 21.09
C ARG A 158 -11.10 -0.71 21.53
N ASP A 159 -10.73 -0.33 22.74
CA ASP A 159 -9.45 -0.73 23.33
C ASP A 159 -9.41 -2.21 23.67
N HIS A 160 -8.20 -2.78 23.50
CA HIS A 160 -7.87 -4.15 23.81
C HIS A 160 -6.47 -4.19 24.43
N GLU A 161 -6.33 -4.82 25.59
CA GLU A 161 -5.04 -4.93 26.29
C GLU A 161 -4.32 -6.20 25.89
N GLU A 162 -3.05 -6.07 25.50
CA GLU A 162 -2.11 -7.17 25.27
C GLU A 162 -0.94 -7.09 26.26
N LYS A 163 -0.56 -8.26 26.81
CA LYS A 163 0.57 -8.37 27.74
C LYS A 163 1.78 -8.95 27.04
N LEU A 164 2.93 -8.29 27.21
CA LEU A 164 4.23 -8.79 26.81
C LEU A 164 4.79 -9.77 27.85
N GLY A 165 5.81 -10.54 27.47
CA GLY A 165 6.40 -11.57 28.34
C GLY A 165 7.04 -11.03 29.63
N ASP A 166 7.43 -9.76 29.67
CA ASP A 166 7.95 -9.07 30.85
C ASP A 166 6.86 -8.42 31.73
N GLY A 167 5.58 -8.64 31.39
CA GLY A 167 4.44 -8.08 32.11
C GLY A 167 4.01 -6.67 31.67
N THR A 168 4.73 -6.02 30.74
CA THR A 168 4.33 -4.74 30.16
C THR A 168 3.00 -4.89 29.44
N THR A 169 2.06 -3.97 29.69
CA THR A 169 0.77 -3.92 28.98
C THR A 169 0.87 -2.94 27.82
N VAL A 170 0.42 -3.37 26.64
CA VAL A 170 0.25 -2.54 25.45
C VAL A 170 -1.23 -2.41 25.16
N LEU A 171 -1.71 -1.18 25.02
CA LEU A 171 -3.10 -0.91 24.67
C LEU A 171 -3.24 -0.88 23.15
N LEU A 172 -3.89 -1.89 22.60
CA LEU A 172 -4.29 -1.98 21.20
C LEU A 172 -5.66 -1.36 21.00
N ARG A 173 -6.04 -1.06 19.75
CA ARG A 173 -7.40 -0.61 19.43
C ARG A 173 -7.94 -1.37 18.22
N ALA A 174 -9.20 -1.80 18.28
CA ALA A 174 -9.95 -2.43 17.18
C ALA A 174 -10.95 -1.44 16.59
N PRO A 175 -11.09 -1.37 15.24
CA PRO A 175 -12.06 -0.48 14.62
C PRO A 175 -13.48 -0.98 14.80
N GLN A 176 -14.39 -0.05 15.06
CA GLN A 176 -15.81 -0.23 14.99
C GLN A 176 -16.37 0.73 13.94
N LEU A 177 -16.67 0.18 12.75
CA LEU A 177 -17.21 0.96 11.64
C LEU A 177 -18.66 1.35 11.95
N ILE A 178 -18.99 2.62 11.72
CA ILE A 178 -20.31 3.22 11.91
C ILE A 178 -20.75 3.78 10.56
N ILE A 179 -21.82 3.24 9.99
CA ILE A 179 -22.43 3.72 8.75
C ILE A 179 -23.76 4.39 9.09
N GLY A 180 -24.02 5.57 8.50
CA GLY A 180 -25.23 6.31 8.71
C GLY A 180 -25.66 7.12 7.49
N ASN A 181 -26.80 7.79 7.62
CA ASN A 181 -27.32 8.73 6.62
C ASN A 181 -27.42 8.14 5.20
N LEU A 182 -27.80 6.85 5.09
CA LEU A 182 -27.93 6.16 3.82
C LEU A 182 -29.07 6.74 2.98
N ASN A 183 -28.77 7.18 1.75
CA ASN A 183 -29.73 7.86 0.87
C ASN A 183 -30.41 6.94 -0.15
N PHE A 184 -29.95 5.69 -0.33
CA PHE A 184 -30.47 4.77 -1.35
C PHE A 184 -30.96 3.44 -0.75
N GLY A 185 -31.49 3.49 0.48
CA GLY A 185 -32.04 2.34 1.21
C GLY A 185 -31.03 1.68 2.15
N ALA A 186 -31.47 0.64 2.85
CA ALA A 186 -30.63 -0.09 3.79
C ALA A 186 -29.60 -0.96 3.05
N LEU A 187 -28.40 -1.13 3.65
CA LEU A 187 -27.37 -2.04 3.14
C LEU A 187 -27.76 -3.53 3.26
N GLY A 188 -28.74 -3.84 4.11
CA GLY A 188 -29.15 -5.21 4.36
C GLY A 188 -28.26 -5.96 5.37
N PRO A 189 -28.73 -7.12 5.87
CA PRO A 189 -28.03 -7.86 6.92
C PRO A 189 -26.78 -8.61 6.42
N ASP A 190 -26.71 -8.90 5.12
CA ASP A 190 -25.64 -9.71 4.54
C ASP A 190 -24.48 -8.87 3.96
N ILE A 191 -24.49 -7.56 4.22
CA ILE A 191 -23.44 -6.66 3.72
C ILE A 191 -22.09 -7.00 4.33
N LEU A 192 -21.06 -7.12 3.49
CA LEU A 192 -19.68 -7.28 3.88
C LEU A 192 -18.97 -5.93 3.69
N MET A 193 -18.32 -5.44 4.74
CA MET A 193 -17.71 -4.11 4.78
C MET A 193 -16.26 -4.19 5.22
N SER A 194 -15.40 -3.46 4.52
CA SER A 194 -13.97 -3.41 4.81
C SER A 194 -13.48 -1.95 4.78
N PRO A 195 -13.23 -1.33 5.95
CA PRO A 195 -12.55 -0.04 5.99
C PRO A 195 -11.08 -0.21 5.59
N ARG A 196 -10.60 0.59 4.64
CA ARG A 196 -9.25 0.52 4.12
C ARG A 196 -8.61 1.91 4.08
N ILE A 197 -7.46 2.04 4.71
CA ILE A 197 -6.63 3.24 4.66
C ILE A 197 -5.84 3.30 3.35
N ALA A 198 -5.57 4.49 2.85
CA ALA A 198 -4.72 4.66 1.67
C ALA A 198 -3.29 4.16 1.94
N PRO A 199 -2.73 3.25 1.11
CA PRO A 199 -1.33 2.80 1.22
C PRO A 199 -0.37 3.88 0.68
N PRO A 200 0.95 3.80 0.97
CA PRO A 200 1.93 4.69 0.35
C PRO A 200 2.04 4.43 -1.15
N VAL A 201 2.41 5.48 -1.91
CA VAL A 201 2.52 5.45 -3.39
C VAL A 201 3.96 5.23 -3.85
N PHE A 202 4.96 5.74 -3.11
CA PHE A 202 6.37 5.63 -3.50
C PHE A 202 6.82 4.17 -3.68
N GLY A 203 7.73 3.93 -4.60
CA GLY A 203 8.26 2.61 -4.91
C GLY A 203 7.30 1.69 -5.68
N SER A 204 6.05 2.11 -5.95
CA SER A 204 5.04 1.27 -6.63
C SER A 204 5.49 0.81 -8.02
N GLY A 205 6.25 1.62 -8.76
CA GLY A 205 6.80 1.20 -10.05
C GLY A 205 7.77 0.02 -9.96
N LEU A 206 8.60 -0.03 -8.91
CA LEU A 206 9.47 -1.18 -8.68
C LEU A 206 8.67 -2.44 -8.35
N LEU A 207 7.59 -2.32 -7.57
CA LEU A 207 6.69 -3.46 -7.29
C LEU A 207 5.95 -3.92 -8.55
N ASP A 208 5.57 -3.00 -9.45
CA ASP A 208 4.96 -3.30 -10.76
C ASP A 208 5.94 -4.08 -11.65
N ALA A 209 7.24 -3.80 -11.53
CA ALA A 209 8.31 -4.43 -12.29
C ALA A 209 8.78 -5.79 -11.73
N VAL A 210 8.37 -6.21 -10.53
CA VAL A 210 8.72 -7.55 -10.01
C VAL A 210 8.13 -8.63 -10.90
N GLY A 211 8.95 -9.59 -11.35
CA GLY A 211 8.51 -10.70 -12.19
C GLY A 211 7.57 -11.67 -11.45
N GLU A 212 6.59 -12.26 -12.16
CA GLU A 212 5.70 -13.27 -11.56
C GLU A 212 6.49 -14.48 -11.04
N SER A 213 7.55 -14.89 -11.76
CA SER A 213 8.42 -15.98 -11.33
C SER A 213 9.07 -15.72 -9.97
N GLU A 214 9.47 -14.49 -9.68
CA GLU A 214 10.06 -14.11 -8.39
C GLU A 214 9.05 -14.31 -7.25
N VAL A 215 7.82 -13.86 -7.42
CA VAL A 215 6.74 -14.02 -6.44
C VAL A 215 6.39 -15.50 -6.22
N LEU A 216 6.32 -16.29 -7.31
CA LEU A 216 6.04 -17.73 -7.24
C LEU A 216 7.19 -18.51 -6.59
N ASP A 217 8.43 -18.07 -6.78
CA ASP A 217 9.61 -18.66 -6.14
C ASP A 217 9.62 -18.40 -4.63
N LEU A 218 9.19 -17.21 -4.20
CA LEU A 218 8.97 -16.90 -2.79
C LEU A 218 7.89 -17.80 -2.19
N ALA A 219 6.74 -17.95 -2.86
CA ALA A 219 5.66 -18.82 -2.38
C ALA A 219 6.11 -20.28 -2.24
N ARG A 220 6.92 -20.82 -3.19
CA ARG A 220 7.47 -22.17 -3.10
C ARG A 220 8.39 -22.33 -1.90
N ARG A 221 9.33 -21.40 -1.69
CA ARG A 221 10.25 -21.42 -0.55
C ARG A 221 9.50 -21.35 0.80
N GLN A 222 8.46 -20.54 0.88
CA GLN A 222 7.62 -20.43 2.06
C GLN A 222 6.88 -21.73 2.37
N LYS A 223 6.39 -22.42 1.34
CA LYS A 223 5.71 -23.71 1.51
C LYS A 223 6.63 -24.77 2.10
N GLU A 224 7.91 -24.79 1.73
CA GLU A 224 8.93 -25.68 2.31
C GLU A 224 9.17 -25.39 3.81
N LEU A 225 8.95 -24.14 4.24
CA LEU A 225 9.03 -23.72 5.64
C LEU A 225 7.71 -23.89 6.41
N GLY A 226 6.65 -24.39 5.77
CA GLY A 226 5.33 -24.62 6.37
C GLY A 226 4.40 -23.40 6.39
N PHE A 227 4.67 -22.39 5.56
CA PHE A 227 3.79 -21.23 5.33
C PHE A 227 2.98 -21.43 4.06
N ASN A 228 1.83 -20.70 3.93
CA ASN A 228 0.91 -20.84 2.80
C ASN A 228 0.75 -19.54 2.01
N GLY A 229 1.79 -18.73 1.94
CA GLY A 229 1.82 -17.54 1.09
C GLY A 229 1.43 -17.88 -0.34
N ARG A 230 0.46 -17.15 -0.92
CA ARG A 230 -0.06 -17.41 -2.25
C ARG A 230 -0.40 -16.13 -3.01
N PRO A 231 -0.24 -16.09 -4.34
CA PRO A 231 -0.70 -14.94 -5.12
C PRO A 231 -2.23 -14.85 -5.11
N ASN A 232 -2.76 -13.63 -5.20
CA ASN A 232 -4.15 -13.42 -5.61
C ASN A 232 -4.21 -13.49 -7.14
N ILE A 233 -5.17 -14.21 -7.69
CA ILE A 233 -5.45 -14.20 -9.14
C ILE A 233 -6.68 -13.36 -9.36
N VAL A 234 -6.54 -12.33 -10.16
CA VAL A 234 -7.52 -11.25 -10.34
C VAL A 234 -7.76 -10.98 -11.82
N TRP A 235 -8.74 -10.15 -12.13
CA TRP A 235 -9.02 -9.78 -13.52
C TRP A 235 -8.16 -8.61 -13.99
N ASP A 236 -7.42 -8.81 -15.08
CA ASP A 236 -6.71 -7.75 -15.81
C ASP A 236 -7.66 -7.16 -16.86
N ALA A 237 -8.13 -5.94 -16.59
CA ALA A 237 -9.09 -5.25 -17.47
C ALA A 237 -8.47 -4.81 -18.80
N GLU A 238 -7.16 -4.66 -18.90
CA GLU A 238 -6.48 -4.36 -20.16
C GLU A 238 -6.29 -5.59 -21.03
N LYS A 239 -5.88 -6.71 -20.42
CA LYS A 239 -5.66 -7.97 -21.11
C LYS A 239 -6.92 -8.80 -21.29
N GLN A 240 -8.02 -8.47 -20.58
CA GLN A 240 -9.26 -9.25 -20.55
C GLN A 240 -9.01 -10.72 -20.17
N ALA A 241 -8.18 -10.94 -19.16
CA ALA A 241 -7.77 -12.27 -18.70
C ALA A 241 -7.40 -12.26 -17.20
N PRO A 242 -7.42 -13.43 -16.52
CA PRO A 242 -6.86 -13.56 -15.19
C PRO A 242 -5.37 -13.24 -15.16
N ALA A 243 -4.92 -12.57 -14.12
CA ALA A 243 -3.51 -12.20 -13.89
C ALA A 243 -3.18 -12.21 -12.41
N MET A 244 -1.89 -12.23 -12.07
CA MET A 244 -1.41 -12.13 -10.70
C MET A 244 -1.63 -10.71 -10.17
N GLY A 245 -2.35 -10.58 -9.06
CA GLY A 245 -2.58 -9.34 -8.35
C GLY A 245 -1.33 -8.89 -7.57
N ARG A 246 -1.13 -7.57 -7.46
CA ARG A 246 0.03 -6.94 -6.81
C ARG A 246 -0.35 -5.78 -5.91
N PHE A 247 -1.35 -4.98 -6.31
CA PHE A 247 -1.72 -3.73 -5.65
C PHE A 247 -3.03 -3.86 -4.87
N GLY A 248 -3.26 -2.90 -3.97
CA GLY A 248 -4.32 -2.98 -2.97
C GLY A 248 -3.95 -3.87 -1.79
N TRP A 249 -4.71 -3.78 -0.70
CA TRP A 249 -4.46 -4.51 0.54
C TRP A 249 -4.62 -6.04 0.41
N LYS A 250 -5.42 -6.49 -0.54
CA LYS A 250 -5.62 -7.92 -0.86
C LYS A 250 -5.07 -8.29 -2.24
N ALA A 251 -4.09 -7.53 -2.76
CA ALA A 251 -3.52 -7.75 -4.09
C ALA A 251 -4.61 -7.86 -5.17
N SER A 252 -5.62 -6.97 -5.15
CA SER A 252 -6.79 -7.05 -6.03
C SER A 252 -6.61 -6.36 -7.39
N GLN A 253 -5.46 -5.72 -7.63
CA GLN A 253 -5.12 -5.08 -8.90
C GLN A 253 -3.82 -5.66 -9.47
N PRO A 254 -3.79 -6.06 -10.76
CA PRO A 254 -2.64 -6.75 -11.34
C PRO A 254 -1.49 -5.81 -11.72
N THR A 255 -1.80 -4.56 -12.07
CA THR A 255 -0.84 -3.56 -12.54
C THR A 255 -1.07 -2.22 -11.86
N LEU A 256 -0.01 -1.39 -11.78
CA LEU A 256 -0.13 -0.02 -11.28
C LEU A 256 -1.05 0.82 -12.17
N LYS A 257 -1.04 0.60 -13.49
CA LYS A 257 -1.94 1.25 -14.44
C LYS A 257 -3.42 1.00 -14.09
N GLN A 258 -3.79 -0.23 -13.79
CA GLN A 258 -5.17 -0.56 -13.40
C GLN A 258 -5.49 -0.05 -12.00
N GLN A 259 -4.54 -0.07 -11.07
CA GLN A 259 -4.70 0.53 -9.74
C GLN A 259 -5.01 2.02 -9.84
N ASP A 260 -4.25 2.79 -10.63
CA ASP A 260 -4.46 4.22 -10.82
C ASP A 260 -5.82 4.50 -11.50
N ALA A 261 -6.17 3.74 -12.55
CA ALA A 261 -7.46 3.87 -13.22
C ALA A 261 -8.64 3.53 -12.30
N SER A 262 -8.48 2.49 -11.45
CA SER A 262 -9.49 2.10 -10.45
C SER A 262 -9.68 3.18 -9.37
N ALA A 263 -8.59 3.85 -8.95
CA ALA A 263 -8.67 4.95 -8.00
C ALA A 263 -9.40 6.17 -8.60
N PHE A 264 -9.13 6.51 -9.86
CA PHE A 264 -9.90 7.55 -10.55
C PHE A 264 -11.40 7.28 -10.51
N LEU A 265 -11.82 6.07 -10.88
CA LEU A 265 -13.23 5.72 -10.91
C LEU A 265 -13.84 5.63 -9.52
N ASN A 266 -13.24 4.85 -8.62
CA ASN A 266 -13.86 4.52 -7.35
C ASN A 266 -13.75 5.63 -6.30
N ASP A 267 -12.64 6.40 -6.30
CA ASP A 267 -12.41 7.40 -5.26
C ASP A 267 -12.90 8.79 -5.68
N MET A 268 -12.88 9.11 -7.00
CA MET A 268 -13.23 10.41 -7.53
C MET A 268 -14.38 10.39 -8.53
N GLY A 269 -14.87 9.21 -8.94
CA GLY A 269 -15.92 9.07 -9.96
C GLY A 269 -15.49 9.56 -11.35
N VAL A 270 -14.19 9.54 -11.65
CA VAL A 270 -13.59 10.01 -12.91
C VAL A 270 -13.34 8.82 -13.82
N THR A 271 -13.94 8.81 -15.00
CA THR A 271 -13.73 7.74 -15.98
C THR A 271 -12.38 7.84 -16.68
N THR A 272 -11.85 6.70 -17.07
CA THR A 272 -10.62 6.54 -17.86
C THR A 272 -10.91 5.66 -19.07
N ARG A 273 -9.98 5.56 -20.04
CA ARG A 273 -10.15 4.60 -21.15
C ARG A 273 -10.31 3.16 -20.68
N MET A 274 -9.73 2.80 -19.54
CA MET A 274 -9.85 1.45 -18.97
C MET A 274 -11.22 1.21 -18.35
N PHE A 275 -11.81 2.25 -17.72
CA PHE A 275 -13.11 2.22 -17.06
C PHE A 275 -13.95 3.38 -17.57
N MET A 276 -14.74 3.12 -18.62
CA MET A 276 -15.53 4.13 -19.34
C MET A 276 -16.90 4.38 -18.72
N ASN A 277 -17.37 3.51 -17.86
CA ASN A 277 -18.70 3.59 -17.26
C ASN A 277 -18.62 4.28 -15.89
N ASP A 278 -19.56 5.18 -15.64
CA ASP A 278 -19.70 5.82 -14.33
C ASP A 278 -19.99 4.81 -13.21
N ASN A 279 -19.53 5.14 -12.01
CA ASN A 279 -19.83 4.39 -10.79
C ASN A 279 -21.18 4.87 -10.20
N CYS A 280 -22.26 4.79 -11.00
CA CYS A 280 -23.62 5.18 -10.63
C CYS A 280 -24.55 3.97 -10.66
N PRO A 281 -24.88 3.32 -9.54
CA PRO A 281 -25.89 2.28 -9.49
C PRO A 281 -27.24 2.75 -10.05
N ALA A 282 -28.00 1.87 -10.70
CA ALA A 282 -29.21 2.21 -11.44
C ALA A 282 -30.28 2.94 -10.61
N ILE A 283 -30.37 2.68 -9.31
CA ILE A 283 -31.31 3.37 -8.40
C ILE A 283 -30.94 4.83 -8.18
N GLN A 284 -29.67 5.20 -8.39
CA GLN A 284 -29.13 6.54 -8.20
C GLN A 284 -29.38 7.41 -9.45
N VAL A 285 -30.63 7.63 -9.77
CA VAL A 285 -31.08 8.31 -11.02
C VAL A 285 -30.45 9.69 -11.21
N ALA A 286 -30.25 10.45 -10.12
CA ALA A 286 -29.62 11.78 -10.19
C ALA A 286 -28.12 11.66 -10.56
N CYS A 287 -27.43 10.64 -10.07
CA CYS A 287 -26.04 10.31 -10.44
C CYS A 287 -25.94 10.02 -11.94
N ALA A 288 -26.78 9.12 -12.45
CA ALA A 288 -26.77 8.73 -13.86
C ALA A 288 -27.17 9.86 -14.85
N LYS A 289 -27.87 10.88 -14.37
CA LYS A 289 -28.32 12.04 -15.19
C LYS A 289 -27.40 13.26 -15.09
N ARG A 290 -26.22 13.14 -14.46
CA ARG A 290 -25.29 14.25 -14.36
C ARG A 290 -24.89 14.81 -15.72
N PRO A 291 -24.56 16.12 -15.84
CA PRO A 291 -23.93 16.64 -17.04
C PRO A 291 -22.59 15.92 -17.28
N LEU A 292 -22.46 15.34 -18.44
CA LEU A 292 -21.21 14.67 -18.86
C LEU A 292 -20.27 15.71 -19.45
N GLY A 293 -19.00 15.64 -19.06
CA GLY A 293 -17.92 16.32 -19.74
C GLY A 293 -17.43 15.53 -20.96
N MET A 294 -16.16 15.59 -21.21
CA MET A 294 -15.49 14.74 -22.19
C MET A 294 -15.39 13.31 -21.61
N ILE A 295 -15.73 12.28 -22.39
CA ILE A 295 -15.65 10.88 -21.96
C ILE A 295 -14.52 10.19 -22.73
N PRO A 296 -13.55 9.55 -22.04
CA PRO A 296 -13.37 9.59 -20.59
C PRO A 296 -12.96 10.99 -20.09
N GLU A 297 -13.29 11.33 -18.85
CA GLU A 297 -12.90 12.60 -18.25
C GLU A 297 -11.39 12.71 -18.09
N GLN A 298 -10.73 11.64 -17.66
CA GLN A 298 -9.27 11.56 -17.65
C GLN A 298 -8.77 11.06 -18.99
N GLN A 299 -8.17 11.94 -19.77
CA GLN A 299 -7.64 11.66 -21.10
C GLN A 299 -6.34 10.87 -21.04
N ASP A 300 -6.01 10.14 -22.11
CA ASP A 300 -4.87 9.21 -22.19
C ASP A 300 -3.52 9.86 -21.87
N ARG A 301 -3.27 11.08 -22.39
CA ARG A 301 -1.98 11.75 -22.17
C ARG A 301 -1.77 12.13 -20.71
N PRO A 302 -2.64 12.90 -20.04
CA PRO A 302 -2.47 13.24 -18.64
C PRO A 302 -2.56 11.99 -17.73
N PHE A 303 -3.33 10.95 -18.10
CA PHE A 303 -3.29 9.68 -17.39
C PHE A 303 -1.92 8.99 -17.52
N GLY A 304 -1.32 9.00 -18.71
CA GLY A 304 0.03 8.48 -18.94
C GLY A 304 1.11 9.22 -18.15
N GLU A 305 0.99 10.54 -18.05
CA GLU A 305 1.89 11.39 -17.25
C GLU A 305 1.76 11.08 -15.74
N LEU A 306 0.53 10.90 -15.23
CA LEU A 306 0.28 10.47 -13.85
C LEU A 306 0.85 9.07 -13.60
N LEU A 307 0.60 8.11 -14.47
CA LEU A 307 1.15 6.75 -14.36
C LEU A 307 2.68 6.75 -14.37
N PHE A 308 3.29 7.64 -15.18
CA PHE A 308 4.74 7.81 -15.15
C PHE A 308 5.21 8.33 -13.78
N TYR A 309 4.51 9.32 -13.22
CA TYR A 309 4.81 9.84 -11.89
C TYR A 309 4.77 8.76 -10.81
N THR A 310 3.68 7.99 -10.73
CA THR A 310 3.50 6.94 -9.72
C THR A 310 4.54 5.81 -9.88
N ARG A 311 4.97 5.51 -11.11
CA ARG A 311 6.04 4.55 -11.41
C ARG A 311 7.42 5.07 -11.05
N ALA A 312 7.67 6.37 -11.23
CA ALA A 312 8.99 6.97 -11.11
C ALA A 312 9.30 7.54 -9.72
N LEU A 313 8.38 7.42 -8.75
CA LEU A 313 8.65 7.79 -7.36
C LEU A 313 9.73 6.90 -6.75
N ALA A 314 10.82 7.53 -6.33
CA ALA A 314 11.96 6.88 -5.69
C ALA A 314 11.62 6.28 -4.32
N VAL A 315 12.47 5.39 -3.85
CA VAL A 315 12.40 4.81 -2.51
C VAL A 315 13.47 5.45 -1.63
N PRO A 316 13.16 5.85 -0.39
CA PRO A 316 14.18 6.36 0.53
C PRO A 316 15.20 5.28 0.88
N ALA A 317 16.46 5.69 1.06
CA ALA A 317 17.53 4.80 1.47
C ALA A 317 17.28 4.28 2.91
N ARG A 318 17.69 3.03 3.16
CA ARG A 318 17.78 2.50 4.52
C ARG A 318 18.83 3.28 5.32
N ARG A 319 18.55 3.53 6.58
CA ARG A 319 19.33 4.40 7.48
C ARG A 319 20.04 3.59 8.57
N ASN A 320 21.05 4.18 9.19
CA ASN A 320 21.70 3.67 10.43
C ASN A 320 22.25 2.24 10.32
N LEU A 321 22.73 1.82 9.16
CA LEU A 321 23.23 0.47 8.90
C LEU A 321 24.40 0.06 9.81
N ASP A 322 25.23 1.03 10.23
CA ASP A 322 26.41 0.82 11.08
C ASP A 322 26.06 0.77 12.59
N ASP A 323 24.80 1.06 12.96
CA ASP A 323 24.38 1.03 14.35
C ASP A 323 24.24 -0.42 14.84
N ALA A 324 24.91 -0.75 15.91
CA ALA A 324 24.91 -2.11 16.49
C ALA A 324 23.52 -2.55 16.96
N THR A 325 22.66 -1.60 17.39
CA THR A 325 21.27 -1.86 17.79
C THR A 325 20.44 -2.25 16.58
N VAL A 326 20.59 -1.51 15.47
CA VAL A 326 19.91 -1.81 14.19
C VAL A 326 20.32 -3.18 13.66
N GLN A 327 21.63 -3.50 13.66
CA GLN A 327 22.14 -4.81 13.25
C GLN A 327 21.64 -5.96 14.14
N ARG A 328 21.53 -5.71 15.46
CA ARG A 328 20.92 -6.68 16.38
C ARG A 328 19.45 -6.89 16.03
N GLY A 329 18.72 -5.80 15.79
CA GLY A 329 17.31 -5.83 15.41
C GLY A 329 17.06 -6.62 14.13
N GLU A 330 17.90 -6.48 13.11
CA GLU A 330 17.83 -7.25 11.86
C GLU A 330 17.97 -8.76 12.10
N LYS A 331 18.89 -9.15 12.97
CA LYS A 331 19.04 -10.56 13.35
C LYS A 331 17.82 -11.07 14.12
N LEU A 332 17.22 -10.23 15.00
CA LEU A 332 15.99 -10.57 15.73
C LEU A 332 14.80 -10.70 14.79
N PHE A 333 14.68 -9.82 13.79
CA PHE A 333 13.66 -9.89 12.75
C PHE A 333 13.74 -11.23 11.98
N ALA A 334 14.94 -11.66 11.62
CA ALA A 334 15.15 -12.94 10.96
C ALA A 334 14.87 -14.14 11.91
N SER A 335 15.35 -14.09 13.15
CA SER A 335 15.15 -15.19 14.12
C SER A 335 13.69 -15.35 14.55
N ALA A 336 12.91 -14.26 14.54
CA ALA A 336 11.47 -14.28 14.77
C ALA A 336 10.67 -14.69 13.51
N GLN A 337 11.33 -15.04 12.41
CA GLN A 337 10.74 -15.46 11.13
C GLN A 337 9.88 -14.36 10.42
N CYS A 338 10.03 -13.11 10.79
CA CYS A 338 9.35 -11.99 10.11
C CYS A 338 9.76 -11.88 8.63
N ASN A 339 11.03 -12.21 8.33
CA ASN A 339 11.61 -12.20 6.99
C ASN A 339 11.07 -13.30 6.06
N VAL A 340 10.25 -14.22 6.53
CA VAL A 340 9.61 -15.23 5.67
C VAL A 340 8.57 -14.55 4.76
N CYS A 341 7.71 -13.71 5.32
CA CYS A 341 6.71 -12.93 4.57
C CYS A 341 7.29 -11.56 4.15
N HIS A 342 7.94 -10.86 5.07
CA HIS A 342 8.66 -9.62 4.75
C HIS A 342 10.05 -9.93 4.17
N ALA A 343 10.05 -10.56 2.97
CA ALA A 343 11.26 -10.96 2.26
C ALA A 343 12.20 -9.76 2.06
N PRO A 344 13.45 -9.84 2.55
CA PRO A 344 14.35 -8.69 2.52
C PRO A 344 14.76 -8.26 1.12
N GLU A 345 14.77 -9.19 0.18
CA GLU A 345 15.24 -8.97 -1.19
C GLU A 345 14.26 -9.55 -2.20
N MET A 346 14.04 -8.80 -3.26
CA MET A 346 13.32 -9.22 -4.47
C MET A 346 14.05 -8.71 -5.71
N LYS A 347 13.79 -9.34 -6.87
CA LYS A 347 14.33 -8.91 -8.15
C LYS A 347 13.20 -8.45 -9.08
N THR A 348 13.40 -7.28 -9.67
CA THR A 348 12.54 -6.84 -10.77
C THR A 348 12.91 -7.60 -12.05
N GLY A 349 11.90 -7.93 -12.84
CA GLY A 349 12.05 -8.59 -14.13
C GLY A 349 12.43 -7.63 -15.26
N ASP A 350 12.27 -8.09 -16.50
CA ASP A 350 12.25 -7.20 -17.66
C ASP A 350 10.96 -6.36 -17.63
N TYR A 351 11.10 -5.04 -17.75
CA TYR A 351 9.96 -4.12 -17.66
C TYR A 351 9.99 -3.10 -18.81
N PRO A 352 9.56 -3.51 -20.03
CA PRO A 352 9.63 -2.68 -21.24
C PRO A 352 8.90 -1.35 -21.15
N ALA A 353 7.83 -1.27 -20.31
CA ALA A 353 7.06 -0.04 -20.10
C ALA A 353 7.88 1.09 -19.44
N PHE A 354 8.91 0.74 -18.68
CA PHE A 354 9.87 1.66 -18.09
C PHE A 354 11.18 0.91 -17.76
N PRO A 355 12.10 0.76 -18.74
CA PRO A 355 13.28 -0.12 -18.63
C PRO A 355 14.18 0.17 -17.42
N ALA A 356 14.22 1.42 -16.94
CA ALA A 356 15.00 1.80 -15.77
C ALA A 356 14.57 1.10 -14.46
N LEU A 357 13.36 0.55 -14.39
CA LEU A 357 12.86 -0.24 -13.26
C LEU A 357 13.23 -1.73 -13.37
N GLY A 358 13.63 -2.20 -14.56
CA GLY A 358 13.97 -3.59 -14.81
C GLY A 358 15.33 -4.00 -14.28
N GLY A 359 15.50 -5.29 -13.93
CA GLY A 359 16.77 -5.87 -13.53
C GLY A 359 17.36 -5.34 -12.23
N GLN A 360 16.54 -4.75 -11.37
CA GLN A 360 16.96 -4.18 -10.09
C GLN A 360 16.90 -5.25 -8.98
N VAL A 361 17.84 -5.19 -8.04
CA VAL A 361 17.72 -5.83 -6.73
C VAL A 361 17.14 -4.78 -5.78
N ILE A 362 16.01 -5.09 -5.16
CA ILE A 362 15.27 -4.20 -4.27
C ILE A 362 15.09 -4.81 -2.89
N HIS A 363 15.13 -3.98 -1.86
CA HIS A 363 14.95 -4.38 -0.47
C HIS A 363 13.60 -3.85 0.06
N ALA A 364 12.51 -4.38 -0.53
CA ALA A 364 11.16 -3.92 -0.23
C ALA A 364 10.59 -4.49 1.07
N TYR A 365 11.16 -5.55 1.60
CA TYR A 365 10.65 -6.28 2.76
C TYR A 365 9.16 -6.67 2.58
N THR A 366 8.89 -7.35 1.48
CA THR A 366 7.58 -7.91 1.11
C THR A 366 7.78 -9.12 0.21
N ASP A 367 6.79 -9.97 0.12
CA ASP A 367 6.72 -11.07 -0.85
C ASP A 367 5.59 -10.87 -1.87
N LEU A 368 4.74 -9.84 -1.69
CA LEU A 368 3.53 -9.54 -2.47
C LEU A 368 2.46 -10.66 -2.40
N LEU A 369 2.61 -11.63 -1.52
CA LEU A 369 1.70 -12.76 -1.35
C LEU A 369 0.59 -12.45 -0.34
N LEU A 370 -0.50 -13.19 -0.45
CA LEU A 370 -1.58 -13.24 0.54
C LEU A 370 -1.21 -14.23 1.65
N HIS A 371 -1.47 -13.82 2.89
CA HIS A 371 -1.34 -14.66 4.08
C HIS A 371 -2.60 -14.58 4.92
N ASP A 372 -3.00 -15.71 5.51
CA ASP A 372 -4.05 -15.74 6.54
C ASP A 372 -3.50 -15.11 7.84
N MET A 373 -4.02 -13.92 8.16
CA MET A 373 -3.59 -13.14 9.33
C MET A 373 -4.48 -13.36 10.56
N GLY A 374 -5.32 -14.39 10.53
CA GLY A 374 -6.21 -14.75 11.64
C GLY A 374 -7.41 -13.82 11.82
N ASP A 375 -8.24 -14.17 12.80
CA ASP A 375 -9.52 -13.48 13.04
C ASP A 375 -9.35 -12.03 13.54
N GLY A 376 -8.23 -11.73 14.22
CA GLY A 376 -7.94 -10.38 14.72
C GLY A 376 -7.84 -9.31 13.62
N LEU A 377 -7.39 -9.70 12.43
CA LEU A 377 -7.27 -8.81 11.27
C LEU A 377 -8.32 -9.08 10.18
N ALA A 378 -9.25 -10.03 10.40
CA ALA A 378 -10.29 -10.34 9.43
C ALA A 378 -11.23 -9.14 9.20
N ASP A 379 -11.55 -8.86 7.93
CA ASP A 379 -12.55 -7.87 7.54
C ASP A 379 -13.91 -8.50 7.12
N GLY A 380 -13.97 -9.82 7.06
CA GLY A 380 -15.15 -10.56 6.62
C GLY A 380 -15.39 -10.53 5.10
N ARG A 381 -14.65 -9.72 4.32
CA ARG A 381 -14.89 -9.48 2.89
C ARG A 381 -13.83 -10.19 2.01
N PRO A 382 -14.25 -11.14 1.14
CA PRO A 382 -13.36 -11.71 0.13
C PRO A 382 -13.06 -10.68 -0.99
N ASP A 383 -11.93 -10.90 -1.69
CA ASP A 383 -11.51 -10.06 -2.82
C ASP A 383 -10.78 -10.96 -3.85
N PHE A 384 -11.49 -11.49 -4.84
CA PHE A 384 -11.07 -12.60 -5.70
C PHE A 384 -10.70 -13.85 -4.88
N LEU A 385 -9.46 -14.37 -5.00
CA LEU A 385 -9.02 -15.54 -4.22
C LEU A 385 -8.62 -15.18 -2.78
N ALA A 386 -8.52 -13.90 -2.44
CA ALA A 386 -8.27 -13.49 -1.07
C ALA A 386 -9.53 -13.68 -0.21
N GLY A 387 -9.45 -14.54 0.80
CA GLY A 387 -10.51 -14.75 1.79
C GLY A 387 -10.63 -13.61 2.80
N PRO A 388 -11.57 -13.72 3.75
CA PRO A 388 -11.83 -12.69 4.76
C PRO A 388 -10.63 -12.33 5.64
N ARG A 389 -9.73 -13.27 5.89
CA ARG A 389 -8.55 -13.11 6.76
C ARG A 389 -7.25 -12.86 6.00
N ASP A 390 -7.31 -12.91 4.66
CA ASP A 390 -6.12 -12.81 3.82
C ASP A 390 -5.74 -11.37 3.53
N TRP A 391 -4.45 -11.06 3.74
CA TRP A 391 -3.87 -9.77 3.43
C TRP A 391 -2.55 -9.94 2.70
N ARG A 392 -2.32 -9.06 1.72
CA ARG A 392 -1.02 -8.98 1.05
C ARG A 392 0.01 -8.40 2.01
N THR A 393 1.18 -9.02 2.09
CA THR A 393 2.32 -8.46 2.82
C THR A 393 2.67 -7.08 2.26
N PRO A 394 2.50 -5.97 3.01
CA PRO A 394 2.90 -4.65 2.54
C PRO A 394 4.43 -4.50 2.57
N PRO A 395 5.01 -3.68 1.68
CA PRO A 395 6.42 -3.33 1.78
C PRO A 395 6.70 -2.54 3.07
N LEU A 396 7.88 -2.75 3.66
CA LEU A 396 8.33 -2.04 4.86
C LEU A 396 9.37 -0.95 4.58
N TRP A 397 9.88 -0.83 3.34
CA TRP A 397 10.77 0.29 2.99
C TRP A 397 10.10 1.64 3.30
N GLY A 398 10.89 2.58 3.81
CA GLY A 398 10.39 3.89 4.23
C GLY A 398 9.54 3.88 5.51
N LEU A 399 9.31 2.73 6.17
CA LEU A 399 8.42 2.64 7.34
C LEU A 399 8.80 3.63 8.43
N GLY A 400 10.08 3.76 8.76
CA GLY A 400 10.56 4.65 9.82
C GLY A 400 10.35 6.14 9.53
N LEU A 401 10.15 6.52 8.27
CA LEU A 401 9.87 7.90 7.87
C LEU A 401 8.39 8.26 7.88
N SER A 402 7.49 7.27 8.01
CA SER A 402 6.04 7.48 7.89
C SER A 402 5.51 8.57 8.81
N LYS A 403 5.98 8.61 10.07
CA LYS A 403 5.57 9.63 11.03
C LYS A 403 6.10 11.02 10.64
N LYS A 404 7.31 11.12 10.11
CA LYS A 404 7.92 12.38 9.69
C LYS A 404 7.23 12.93 8.44
N VAL A 405 6.96 12.09 7.45
CA VAL A 405 6.34 12.47 6.18
C VAL A 405 4.84 12.75 6.31
N ASN A 406 4.10 11.94 7.05
CA ASN A 406 2.64 11.98 7.15
C ASN A 406 2.09 12.48 8.48
N GLY A 407 2.95 12.79 9.47
CA GLY A 407 2.52 13.21 10.81
C GLY A 407 2.03 12.08 11.71
N ASN A 408 1.78 10.89 11.16
CA ASN A 408 1.29 9.73 11.90
C ASN A 408 1.84 8.41 11.33
N ALA A 409 1.63 7.33 12.06
CA ALA A 409 1.98 5.97 11.65
C ALA A 409 0.76 5.05 11.74
N SER A 410 -0.32 5.38 11.02
CA SER A 410 -1.52 4.52 10.94
C SER A 410 -1.19 3.27 10.13
N LEU A 411 -0.81 2.17 10.79
CA LEU A 411 -0.37 0.93 10.18
C LEU A 411 -1.51 -0.09 10.07
N LEU A 412 -1.27 -1.17 9.32
CA LEU A 412 -2.23 -2.17 8.90
C LEU A 412 -3.24 -1.63 7.86
N HIS A 413 -4.16 -2.49 7.39
CA HIS A 413 -5.09 -2.18 6.30
C HIS A 413 -6.14 -1.11 6.65
N ASP A 414 -6.45 -0.97 7.92
CA ASP A 414 -7.46 -0.05 8.47
C ASP A 414 -6.88 1.01 9.41
N GLY A 415 -5.56 1.07 9.53
CA GLY A 415 -4.87 2.07 10.32
C GLY A 415 -4.99 1.91 11.84
N ARG A 416 -5.47 0.76 12.33
CA ARG A 416 -5.66 0.52 13.76
C ARG A 416 -4.39 0.59 14.59
N ALA A 417 -3.25 0.26 14.04
CA ALA A 417 -1.99 0.27 14.76
C ALA A 417 -1.29 1.64 14.65
N ARG A 418 -0.95 2.23 15.79
CA ARG A 418 -0.33 3.55 15.93
C ARG A 418 1.20 3.47 16.00
N SER A 419 1.73 2.24 16.03
CA SER A 419 3.16 1.96 16.09
C SER A 419 3.48 0.59 15.50
N PRO A 420 4.76 0.31 15.14
CA PRO A 420 5.17 -1.04 14.75
C PRO A 420 4.90 -2.09 15.85
N THR A 421 5.04 -1.76 17.12
CA THR A 421 4.68 -2.64 18.24
C THR A 421 3.22 -3.09 18.16
N GLU A 422 2.29 -2.14 18.00
CA GLU A 422 0.86 -2.47 17.87
C GLU A 422 0.59 -3.30 16.62
N ALA A 423 1.24 -2.97 15.50
CA ALA A 423 1.08 -3.72 14.27
C ALA A 423 1.53 -5.18 14.43
N ILE A 424 2.70 -5.42 15.05
CA ILE A 424 3.21 -6.77 15.32
C ILE A 424 2.26 -7.54 16.24
N LEU A 425 1.72 -6.91 17.27
CA LEU A 425 0.83 -7.58 18.22
C LEU A 425 -0.54 -7.93 17.61
N TRP A 426 -0.95 -7.27 16.52
CA TRP A 426 -2.12 -7.66 15.73
C TRP A 426 -1.88 -8.83 14.78
N HIS A 427 -0.63 -9.23 14.54
CA HIS A 427 -0.33 -10.37 13.68
C HIS A 427 -0.88 -11.67 14.29
N GLY A 428 -1.60 -12.45 13.49
CA GLY A 428 -2.16 -13.74 13.87
C GLY A 428 -2.08 -14.74 12.73
N GLY A 429 -2.79 -15.85 12.80
CA GLY A 429 -2.79 -16.87 11.77
C GLY A 429 -1.37 -17.35 11.42
N GLU A 430 -0.93 -17.23 10.18
CA GLU A 430 0.39 -17.63 9.74
C GLU A 430 1.52 -16.84 10.44
N ALA A 431 1.27 -15.61 10.86
CA ALA A 431 2.25 -14.76 11.54
C ALA A 431 2.23 -14.87 13.08
N GLU A 432 1.40 -15.75 13.65
CA GLU A 432 1.27 -15.90 15.11
C GLU A 432 2.61 -16.24 15.79
N ARG A 433 3.41 -17.10 15.18
CA ARG A 433 4.74 -17.45 15.72
C ARG A 433 5.67 -16.25 15.84
N ALA A 434 5.66 -15.37 14.84
CA ALA A 434 6.46 -14.14 14.84
C ALA A 434 5.98 -13.17 15.94
N ARG A 435 4.66 -13.02 16.10
CA ARG A 435 4.04 -12.24 17.18
C ARG A 435 4.48 -12.76 18.56
N GLU A 436 4.36 -14.06 18.80
CA GLU A 436 4.72 -14.68 20.08
C GLU A 436 6.23 -14.58 20.36
N ALA A 437 7.07 -14.72 19.33
CA ALA A 437 8.50 -14.48 19.46
C ALA A 437 8.79 -13.03 19.91
N PHE A 438 8.14 -12.03 19.31
CA PHE A 438 8.25 -10.63 19.72
C PHE A 438 7.75 -10.39 21.16
N ARG A 439 6.61 -10.98 21.53
CA ARG A 439 6.04 -10.89 22.90
C ARG A 439 7.01 -11.42 23.96
N ALA A 440 7.72 -12.49 23.66
CA ALA A 440 8.66 -13.15 24.55
C ALA A 440 10.03 -12.45 24.63
N MET A 441 10.35 -11.52 23.75
CA MET A 441 11.63 -10.77 23.76
C MET A 441 11.77 -9.93 25.03
N THR A 442 13.03 -9.74 25.45
CA THR A 442 13.36 -8.73 26.45
C THR A 442 13.05 -7.33 25.92
N ALA A 443 12.86 -6.33 26.79
CA ALA A 443 12.64 -4.94 26.38
C ALA A 443 13.77 -4.46 25.44
N THR A 444 15.04 -4.75 25.77
CA THR A 444 16.19 -4.38 24.94
C THR A 444 16.15 -5.03 23.54
N ASP A 445 15.67 -6.28 23.44
CA ASP A 445 15.55 -6.94 22.14
C ASP A 445 14.40 -6.37 21.32
N ARG A 446 13.27 -6.06 21.94
CA ARG A 446 12.17 -5.37 21.27
C ARG A 446 12.61 -3.99 20.76
N ASP A 447 13.33 -3.22 21.59
CA ASP A 447 13.85 -1.92 21.16
C ASP A 447 14.82 -2.04 19.98
N ALA A 448 15.66 -3.07 19.97
CA ALA A 448 16.57 -3.32 18.85
C ALA A 448 15.79 -3.69 17.56
N LEU A 449 14.76 -4.56 17.66
CA LEU A 449 13.92 -4.90 16.51
C LEU A 449 13.17 -3.67 15.98
N LEU A 450 12.67 -2.81 16.87
CA LEU A 450 12.00 -1.57 16.49
C LEU A 450 12.97 -0.57 15.85
N ALA A 451 14.22 -0.47 16.34
CA ALA A 451 15.26 0.36 15.73
C ALA A 451 15.61 -0.13 14.31
N PHE A 452 15.61 -1.45 14.08
CA PHE A 452 15.75 -2.00 12.74
C PHE A 452 14.58 -1.58 11.82
N LEU A 453 13.33 -1.74 12.27
CA LEU A 453 12.14 -1.32 11.49
C LEU A 453 12.14 0.19 11.22
N ASP A 454 12.61 1.00 12.16
CA ASP A 454 12.76 2.45 11.98
C ASP A 454 13.88 2.81 10.99
N SER A 455 14.86 1.92 10.81
CA SER A 455 15.93 2.11 9.83
C SER A 455 15.47 1.90 8.40
N LEU A 456 14.39 1.14 8.19
CA LEU A 456 13.80 0.90 6.87
C LEU A 456 13.03 2.15 6.41
#